data_3ad9f89b1fdf696b7c30275e1fbf08f9
#
_entry.id   3ad9f89b1fdf696b7c30275e1fbf08f9
#
_cell.length_a   1.000
_cell.length_b   1.000
_cell.length_c   1.000
_cell.angle_alpha   90.00
_cell.angle_beta   90.00
_cell.angle_gamma   90.00
#
_symmetry.space_group_name_H-M   'P 1'
#
loop_
_entity.id
_entity.type
_entity.pdbx_description
1 polymer ?
#
loop_
_entity_poly.entity_id
_entity_poly.type
_entity_poly.pdbx_seq_one_letter_code
_entity_poly.pdbx_strand_id
1 'polypeptide(L)'
;DINSEVRIAAMITAGKIRRPELWPILVENLHLPSYANAAMSALEHVGEAAFHAIDSSFYKTGQHHSSMLRIAQLLGRIGGKNGNDLLWKKVEFPNKRIVSEILLGLSFNGFEARDFQAARIKISIESEVSDIAWNIKALLDIPEETDVDLMIKDSFSEEDQKNYNNIFMLLSMIYDPQNVALVRENILMGSSDSITFAVEMLDIFVEEELKPKLIPVLDELKVDERLARLLNYFPPEDFE
;
A
#
# COMPACT_ATOMS: atom_id res chain seq x y z
N ASP A 1 -30.02 -7.92 -16.46
CA ASP A 1 -30.71 -9.19 -16.23
C ASP A 1 -31.05 -9.34 -14.75
N ILE A 2 -32.20 -9.91 -14.47
CA ILE A 2 -32.71 -10.11 -13.09
C ILE A 2 -32.00 -11.34 -12.45
N ASN A 3 -31.54 -12.29 -13.27
CA ASN A 3 -30.85 -13.48 -12.79
C ASN A 3 -29.35 -13.21 -12.63
N SER A 4 -28.87 -13.29 -11.38
CA SER A 4 -27.46 -13.08 -11.00
C SER A 4 -26.51 -14.01 -11.71
N GLU A 5 -26.87 -15.29 -11.87
CA GLU A 5 -26.01 -16.31 -12.53
C GLU A 5 -25.83 -16.01 -14.02
N VAL A 6 -26.92 -15.61 -14.70
CA VAL A 6 -26.85 -15.20 -16.10
C VAL A 6 -25.96 -13.98 -16.29
N ARG A 7 -26.05 -13.02 -15.36
CA ARG A 7 -25.20 -11.81 -15.39
C ARG A 7 -23.72 -12.15 -15.18
N ILE A 8 -23.40 -13.02 -14.25
CA ILE A 8 -22.02 -13.51 -14.04
C ILE A 8 -21.51 -14.24 -15.28
N ALA A 9 -22.30 -15.16 -15.84
CA ALA A 9 -21.92 -15.89 -17.05
C ALA A 9 -21.70 -14.95 -18.26
N ALA A 10 -22.53 -13.90 -18.38
CA ALA A 10 -22.38 -12.88 -19.43
C ALA A 10 -21.08 -12.08 -19.27
N MET A 11 -20.69 -11.71 -18.02
CA MET A 11 -19.42 -11.01 -17.75
C MET A 11 -18.21 -11.88 -18.12
N ILE A 12 -18.19 -13.13 -17.70
CA ILE A 12 -17.13 -14.08 -18.04
C ILE A 12 -17.01 -14.24 -19.56
N THR A 13 -18.15 -14.35 -20.24
CA THR A 13 -18.21 -14.43 -21.69
C THR A 13 -17.70 -13.16 -22.37
N ALA A 14 -18.04 -11.98 -21.83
CA ALA A 14 -17.55 -10.69 -22.33
C ALA A 14 -16.02 -10.59 -22.28
N GLY A 15 -15.39 -11.10 -21.20
CA GLY A 15 -13.94 -11.20 -21.10
C GLY A 15 -13.33 -12.10 -22.20
N LYS A 16 -13.96 -13.25 -22.50
CA LYS A 16 -13.49 -14.18 -23.53
C LYS A 16 -13.64 -13.62 -24.95
N ILE A 17 -14.71 -12.90 -25.22
CA ILE A 17 -14.97 -12.30 -26.54
C ILE A 17 -14.02 -11.14 -26.85
N ARG A 18 -13.48 -10.46 -25.82
CA ARG A 18 -12.51 -9.36 -25.91
C ARG A 18 -12.97 -8.17 -26.77
N ARG A 19 -14.26 -7.85 -26.73
CA ARG A 19 -14.79 -6.67 -27.44
C ARG A 19 -14.64 -5.41 -26.58
N PRO A 20 -13.95 -4.35 -27.09
CA PRO A 20 -13.69 -3.13 -26.32
C PRO A 20 -14.95 -2.43 -25.78
N GLU A 21 -16.07 -2.55 -26.50
CA GLU A 21 -17.35 -1.94 -26.13
C GLU A 21 -17.93 -2.51 -24.81
N LEU A 22 -17.49 -3.73 -24.42
CA LEU A 22 -17.97 -4.40 -23.21
C LEU A 22 -17.13 -4.06 -21.96
N TRP A 23 -15.91 -3.55 -22.13
CA TRP A 23 -14.99 -3.32 -21.00
C TRP A 23 -15.47 -2.25 -20.02
N PRO A 24 -16.02 -1.09 -20.46
CA PRO A 24 -16.59 -0.10 -19.54
C PRO A 24 -17.68 -0.69 -18.64
N ILE A 25 -18.53 -1.57 -19.20
CA ILE A 25 -19.59 -2.24 -18.45
C ILE A 25 -19.01 -3.18 -17.38
N LEU A 26 -17.93 -3.90 -17.71
CA LEU A 26 -17.22 -4.74 -16.73
C LEU A 26 -16.64 -3.88 -15.60
N VAL A 27 -15.98 -2.75 -15.92
CA VAL A 27 -15.43 -1.83 -14.93
C VAL A 27 -16.53 -1.24 -14.02
N GLU A 28 -17.68 -0.87 -14.59
CA GLU A 28 -18.82 -0.39 -13.81
C GLU A 28 -19.36 -1.41 -12.80
N ASN A 29 -19.17 -2.70 -13.04
CA ASN A 29 -19.60 -3.73 -12.10
C ASN A 29 -18.59 -4.00 -10.94
N LEU A 30 -17.43 -3.36 -10.95
CA LEU A 30 -16.42 -3.54 -9.90
C LEU A 30 -16.88 -3.08 -8.51
N HIS A 31 -17.81 -2.11 -8.41
CA HIS A 31 -18.32 -1.67 -7.10
C HIS A 31 -19.37 -2.63 -6.50
N LEU A 32 -19.95 -3.51 -7.28
CA LEU A 32 -21.00 -4.42 -6.86
C LEU A 32 -20.42 -5.72 -6.27
N PRO A 33 -20.57 -5.98 -4.96
CA PRO A 33 -19.92 -7.15 -4.32
C PRO A 33 -20.26 -8.48 -5.00
N SER A 34 -21.51 -8.67 -5.43
CA SER A 34 -21.99 -9.90 -6.07
C SER A 34 -21.39 -10.15 -7.46
N TYR A 35 -20.88 -9.12 -8.13
CA TYR A 35 -20.41 -9.22 -9.52
C TYR A 35 -18.93 -8.87 -9.68
N ALA A 36 -18.33 -8.23 -8.68
CA ALA A 36 -16.98 -7.74 -8.74
C ALA A 36 -15.95 -8.80 -9.13
N ASN A 37 -16.04 -9.99 -8.54
CA ASN A 37 -15.10 -11.07 -8.84
C ASN A 37 -15.21 -11.55 -10.29
N ALA A 38 -16.43 -11.65 -10.83
CA ALA A 38 -16.64 -12.01 -12.23
C ALA A 38 -16.12 -10.93 -13.18
N ALA A 39 -16.37 -9.65 -12.85
CA ALA A 39 -15.88 -8.51 -13.62
C ALA A 39 -14.34 -8.42 -13.56
N MET A 40 -13.73 -8.61 -12.41
CA MET A 40 -12.27 -8.66 -12.25
C MET A 40 -11.67 -9.78 -13.10
N SER A 41 -12.17 -11.00 -12.96
CA SER A 41 -11.69 -12.15 -13.75
C SER A 41 -11.84 -11.94 -15.27
N ALA A 42 -12.93 -11.33 -15.69
CA ALA A 42 -13.15 -11.01 -17.11
C ALA A 42 -12.13 -9.97 -17.62
N LEU A 43 -11.89 -8.88 -16.87
CA LEU A 43 -10.92 -7.85 -17.23
C LEU A 43 -9.48 -8.35 -17.17
N GLU A 44 -9.15 -9.20 -16.20
CA GLU A 44 -7.84 -9.86 -16.08
C GLU A 44 -7.58 -10.77 -17.31
N HIS A 45 -8.60 -11.50 -17.77
CA HIS A 45 -8.49 -12.31 -18.99
C HIS A 45 -8.32 -11.45 -20.25
N VAL A 46 -8.91 -10.26 -20.33
CA VAL A 46 -8.66 -9.30 -21.41
C VAL A 46 -7.22 -8.79 -21.38
N GLY A 47 -6.66 -8.60 -20.19
CA GLY A 47 -5.29 -8.15 -19.99
C GLY A 47 -5.07 -6.66 -20.34
N GLU A 48 -3.88 -6.33 -20.81
CA GLU A 48 -3.45 -4.95 -21.09
C GLU A 48 -4.36 -4.20 -22.09
N ALA A 49 -5.06 -4.90 -22.96
CA ALA A 49 -5.99 -4.26 -23.88
C ALA A 49 -7.09 -3.46 -23.15
N ALA A 50 -7.47 -3.88 -21.95
CA ALA A 50 -8.47 -3.19 -21.13
C ALA A 50 -7.91 -1.99 -20.33
N PHE A 51 -6.61 -1.74 -20.32
CA PHE A 51 -5.99 -0.70 -19.47
C PHE A 51 -6.60 0.68 -19.65
N HIS A 52 -6.92 1.08 -20.88
CA HIS A 52 -7.55 2.38 -21.10
C HIS A 52 -8.92 2.48 -20.40
N ALA A 53 -9.76 1.45 -20.49
CA ALA A 53 -11.06 1.43 -19.84
C ALA A 53 -10.94 1.38 -18.32
N ILE A 54 -9.99 0.61 -17.79
CA ILE A 54 -9.71 0.48 -16.36
C ILE A 54 -9.18 1.80 -15.81
N ASP A 55 -8.16 2.40 -16.43
CA ASP A 55 -7.49 3.62 -15.95
C ASP A 55 -8.41 4.85 -16.02
N SER A 56 -9.13 5.04 -17.13
CA SER A 56 -10.07 6.16 -17.29
C SER A 56 -11.20 6.15 -16.26
N SER A 57 -11.52 4.99 -15.70
CA SER A 57 -12.54 4.86 -14.67
C SER A 57 -12.03 5.19 -13.26
N PHE A 58 -10.73 5.17 -13.01
CA PHE A 58 -10.17 5.40 -11.67
C PHE A 58 -10.50 6.80 -11.14
N TYR A 59 -10.37 7.84 -11.97
CA TYR A 59 -10.62 9.24 -11.59
C TYR A 59 -12.01 9.75 -11.99
N LYS A 60 -12.92 8.87 -12.40
CA LYS A 60 -14.28 9.26 -12.79
C LYS A 60 -14.99 9.88 -11.58
N THR A 61 -15.66 11.02 -11.80
CA THR A 61 -16.44 11.70 -10.76
C THR A 61 -17.49 10.76 -10.15
N GLY A 62 -17.56 10.71 -8.82
CA GLY A 62 -18.47 9.83 -8.09
C GLY A 62 -18.06 8.37 -8.05
N GLN A 63 -16.81 8.04 -8.43
CA GLN A 63 -16.32 6.65 -8.37
C GLN A 63 -16.26 6.15 -6.92
N HIS A 64 -16.72 4.93 -6.72
CA HIS A 64 -16.64 4.28 -5.41
C HIS A 64 -15.22 3.88 -5.04
N HIS A 65 -14.81 4.10 -3.79
CA HIS A 65 -13.50 3.67 -3.29
C HIS A 65 -13.26 2.16 -3.51
N SER A 66 -14.31 1.34 -3.40
CA SER A 66 -14.22 -0.10 -3.69
C SER A 66 -13.87 -0.41 -5.15
N SER A 67 -14.33 0.41 -6.11
CA SER A 67 -13.92 0.29 -7.51
C SER A 67 -12.47 0.69 -7.71
N MET A 68 -12.04 1.81 -7.11
CA MET A 68 -10.66 2.29 -7.19
C MET A 68 -9.68 1.24 -6.64
N LEU A 69 -10.01 0.64 -5.49
CA LEU A 69 -9.25 -0.44 -4.89
C LEU A 69 -9.09 -1.63 -5.85
N ARG A 70 -10.21 -2.08 -6.45
CA ARG A 70 -10.19 -3.19 -7.40
C ARG A 70 -9.49 -2.86 -8.70
N ILE A 71 -9.54 -1.60 -9.13
CA ILE A 71 -8.76 -1.11 -10.28
C ILE A 71 -7.25 -1.22 -9.97
N ALA A 72 -6.82 -0.79 -8.79
CA ALA A 72 -5.42 -0.93 -8.37
C ALA A 72 -5.01 -2.42 -8.35
N GLN A 73 -5.84 -3.29 -7.78
CA GLN A 73 -5.62 -4.74 -7.78
C GLN A 73 -5.54 -5.32 -9.19
N LEU A 74 -6.42 -4.92 -10.10
CA LEU A 74 -6.41 -5.38 -11.50
C LEU A 74 -5.14 -4.96 -12.22
N LEU A 75 -4.74 -3.70 -12.10
CA LEU A 75 -3.51 -3.20 -12.72
C LEU A 75 -2.29 -3.98 -12.20
N GLY A 76 -2.25 -4.29 -10.89
CA GLY A 76 -1.20 -5.11 -10.29
C GLY A 76 -1.20 -6.55 -10.80
N ARG A 77 -2.37 -7.19 -10.91
CA ARG A 77 -2.50 -8.58 -11.38
C ARG A 77 -2.21 -8.75 -12.87
N ILE A 78 -2.68 -7.82 -13.70
CA ILE A 78 -2.37 -7.83 -15.13
C ILE A 78 -0.88 -7.55 -15.31
N GLY A 79 -0.32 -6.64 -14.52
CA GLY A 79 1.11 -6.40 -14.42
C GLY A 79 1.74 -5.80 -15.70
N GLY A 80 3.00 -6.17 -15.90
CA GLY A 80 3.79 -5.67 -17.02
C GLY A 80 4.22 -4.20 -16.86
N LYS A 81 5.04 -3.72 -17.79
CA LYS A 81 5.55 -2.35 -17.77
C LYS A 81 4.42 -1.31 -17.77
N ASN A 82 3.42 -1.50 -18.64
CA ASN A 82 2.30 -0.57 -18.78
C ASN A 82 1.43 -0.55 -17.51
N GLY A 83 1.21 -1.70 -16.86
CA GLY A 83 0.49 -1.81 -15.59
C GLY A 83 1.23 -1.06 -14.47
N ASN A 84 2.54 -1.24 -14.39
CA ASN A 84 3.39 -0.53 -13.42
C ASN A 84 3.37 1.00 -13.65
N ASP A 85 3.45 1.46 -14.90
CA ASP A 85 3.37 2.89 -15.23
C ASP A 85 2.01 3.49 -14.81
N LEU A 86 0.91 2.74 -14.97
CA LEU A 86 -0.41 3.17 -14.53
C LEU A 86 -0.57 3.18 -13.01
N LEU A 87 -0.02 2.19 -12.32
CA LEU A 87 0.01 2.16 -10.84
C LEU A 87 0.86 3.30 -10.29
N TRP A 88 2.05 3.53 -10.86
CA TRP A 88 2.95 4.59 -10.41
C TRP A 88 2.31 5.98 -10.44
N LYS A 89 1.50 6.28 -11.44
CA LYS A 89 0.75 7.55 -11.54
C LYS A 89 -0.24 7.78 -10.39
N LYS A 90 -0.57 6.74 -9.63
CA LYS A 90 -1.57 6.74 -8.56
C LYS A 90 -0.98 6.62 -7.15
N VAL A 91 0.35 6.56 -7.04
CA VAL A 91 1.05 6.33 -5.76
C VAL A 91 0.83 7.44 -4.72
N GLU A 92 0.40 8.63 -5.16
CA GLU A 92 0.06 9.77 -4.27
C GLU A 92 -1.46 9.95 -4.10
N PHE A 93 -2.25 8.93 -4.37
CA PHE A 93 -3.69 9.05 -4.17
C PHE A 93 -4.01 9.24 -2.68
N PRO A 94 -4.94 10.17 -2.30
CA PRO A 94 -5.16 10.56 -0.90
C PRO A 94 -5.95 9.52 -0.09
N ASN A 95 -5.84 8.25 -0.41
CA ASN A 95 -6.47 7.17 0.36
C ASN A 95 -5.46 6.06 0.59
N LYS A 96 -5.02 5.92 1.84
CA LYS A 96 -3.95 5.01 2.25
C LYS A 96 -4.21 3.55 1.86
N ARG A 97 -5.45 3.08 2.00
CA ARG A 97 -5.80 1.70 1.62
C ARG A 97 -5.64 1.45 0.12
N ILE A 98 -5.98 2.44 -0.72
CA ILE A 98 -5.77 2.34 -2.18
C ILE A 98 -4.29 2.40 -2.50
N VAL A 99 -3.53 3.28 -1.83
CA VAL A 99 -2.07 3.37 -2.01
C VAL A 99 -1.39 2.06 -1.60
N SER A 100 -1.78 1.43 -0.48
CA SER A 100 -1.24 0.12 -0.09
C SER A 100 -1.44 -0.95 -1.18
N GLU A 101 -2.60 -0.98 -1.83
CA GLU A 101 -2.84 -1.92 -2.96
C GLU A 101 -2.01 -1.57 -4.20
N ILE A 102 -1.79 -0.27 -4.46
CA ILE A 102 -0.91 0.18 -5.55
C ILE A 102 0.53 -0.27 -5.29
N LEU A 103 1.04 -0.05 -4.08
CA LEU A 103 2.39 -0.46 -3.67
C LEU A 103 2.54 -1.98 -3.71
N LEU A 104 1.52 -2.71 -3.26
CA LEU A 104 1.51 -4.18 -3.33
C LEU A 104 1.61 -4.65 -4.79
N GLY A 105 0.84 -4.05 -5.70
CA GLY A 105 0.89 -4.37 -7.12
C GLY A 105 2.26 -4.07 -7.75
N LEU A 106 2.85 -2.91 -7.45
CA LEU A 106 4.19 -2.52 -7.90
C LEU A 106 5.27 -3.48 -7.37
N SER A 107 5.23 -3.78 -6.07
CA SER A 107 6.18 -4.71 -5.43
C SER A 107 6.07 -6.12 -6.01
N PHE A 108 4.84 -6.63 -6.19
CA PHE A 108 4.61 -7.95 -6.78
C PHE A 108 5.15 -8.06 -8.21
N ASN A 109 5.08 -6.98 -8.96
CA ASN A 109 5.59 -6.91 -10.34
C ASN A 109 7.10 -6.62 -10.42
N GLY A 110 7.82 -6.57 -9.29
CA GLY A 110 9.24 -6.29 -9.27
C GLY A 110 9.56 -4.89 -9.80
N PHE A 111 8.74 -3.89 -9.46
CA PHE A 111 8.99 -2.51 -9.88
C PHE A 111 10.24 -1.97 -9.19
N GLU A 112 11.21 -1.53 -10.00
CA GLU A 112 12.43 -0.86 -9.56
C GLU A 112 12.34 0.64 -9.89
N ALA A 113 12.51 1.47 -8.88
CA ALA A 113 12.46 2.93 -9.04
C ALA A 113 13.77 3.46 -9.64
N ARG A 114 13.66 4.48 -10.49
CA ARG A 114 14.80 5.16 -11.11
C ARG A 114 14.86 6.61 -10.63
N ASP A 115 16.07 7.12 -10.41
CA ASP A 115 16.35 8.54 -10.16
C ASP A 115 15.25 9.31 -9.38
N PHE A 116 14.44 10.10 -10.12
CA PHE A 116 13.37 10.90 -9.53
C PHE A 116 12.28 10.07 -8.83
N GLN A 117 12.08 8.82 -9.24
CA GLN A 117 11.13 7.92 -8.60
C GLN A 117 11.66 7.49 -7.23
N ALA A 118 12.97 7.24 -7.11
CA ALA A 118 13.60 6.90 -5.82
C ALA A 118 13.46 8.05 -4.81
N ALA A 119 13.68 9.29 -5.24
CA ALA A 119 13.47 10.46 -4.38
C ALA A 119 12.02 10.55 -3.86
N ARG A 120 11.05 10.29 -4.74
CA ARG A 120 9.63 10.28 -4.37
C ARG A 120 9.27 9.15 -3.40
N ILE A 121 9.86 7.96 -3.60
CA ILE A 121 9.66 6.82 -2.69
C ILE A 121 10.20 7.15 -1.29
N LYS A 122 11.35 7.83 -1.19
CA LYS A 122 11.89 8.27 0.10
C LYS A 122 10.92 9.19 0.85
N ILE A 123 10.32 10.16 0.15
CA ILE A 123 9.27 11.03 0.72
C ILE A 123 8.07 10.19 1.19
N SER A 124 7.67 9.17 0.44
CA SER A 124 6.59 8.28 0.84
C SER A 124 6.97 7.46 2.08
N ILE A 125 8.21 6.97 2.20
CA ILE A 125 8.70 6.30 3.42
C ILE A 125 8.65 7.26 4.61
N GLU A 126 9.11 8.51 4.43
CA GLU A 126 9.05 9.53 5.48
C GLU A 126 7.62 9.81 5.93
N SER A 127 6.66 9.82 5.01
CA SER A 127 5.24 9.97 5.34
C SER A 127 4.72 8.79 6.19
N GLU A 128 5.04 7.54 5.83
CA GLU A 128 4.65 6.36 6.62
C GLU A 128 5.29 6.38 8.02
N VAL A 129 6.54 6.82 8.13
CA VAL A 129 7.23 6.99 9.42
C VAL A 129 6.60 8.12 10.25
N SER A 130 6.22 9.23 9.62
CA SER A 130 5.52 10.34 10.28
C SER A 130 4.19 9.89 10.86
N ASP A 131 3.43 9.07 10.14
CA ASP A 131 2.17 8.52 10.61
C ASP A 131 2.38 7.61 11.84
N ILE A 132 3.43 6.77 11.84
CA ILE A 132 3.80 5.95 13.00
C ILE A 132 4.17 6.83 14.20
N ALA A 133 4.96 7.88 13.99
CA ALA A 133 5.33 8.81 15.06
C ALA A 133 4.10 9.50 15.67
N TRP A 134 3.15 9.91 14.83
CA TRP A 134 1.88 10.49 15.26
C TRP A 134 1.02 9.48 16.03
N ASN A 135 0.92 8.26 15.54
CA ASN A 135 0.17 7.18 16.19
C ASN A 135 0.74 6.84 17.56
N ILE A 136 2.09 6.74 17.69
CA ILE A 136 2.75 6.52 18.98
C ILE A 136 2.40 7.63 19.97
N LYS A 137 2.45 8.90 19.54
CA LYS A 137 2.09 10.04 20.39
C LYS A 137 0.62 9.98 20.80
N ALA A 138 -0.29 9.74 19.86
CA ALA A 138 -1.71 9.65 20.13
C ALA A 138 -2.04 8.51 21.11
N LEU A 139 -1.37 7.37 20.99
CA LEU A 139 -1.55 6.21 21.87
C LEU A 139 -1.14 6.49 23.32
N LEU A 140 -0.14 7.35 23.54
CA LEU A 140 0.27 7.76 24.89
C LEU A 140 -0.78 8.64 25.57
N ASP A 141 -1.60 9.36 24.82
CA ASP A 141 -2.64 10.24 25.32
C ASP A 141 -3.99 9.50 25.55
N ILE A 142 -4.14 8.26 25.05
CA ILE A 142 -5.37 7.47 25.20
C ILE A 142 -5.30 6.63 26.49
N PRO A 143 -6.24 6.81 27.44
CA PRO A 143 -6.31 5.98 28.63
C PRO A 143 -6.63 4.52 28.28
N GLU A 144 -6.48 3.61 29.26
CA GLU A 144 -6.86 2.20 29.11
C GLU A 144 -8.02 1.85 30.09
N GLU A 145 -9.05 2.69 30.10
CA GLU A 145 -10.11 2.58 31.10
C GLU A 145 -11.39 1.92 30.56
N THR A 146 -11.59 1.99 29.25
CA THR A 146 -12.84 1.50 28.61
C THR A 146 -12.57 0.57 27.43
N ASP A 147 -13.57 -0.26 27.08
CA ASP A 147 -13.53 -1.11 25.88
C ASP A 147 -13.35 -0.27 24.60
N VAL A 148 -13.87 0.97 24.60
CA VAL A 148 -13.70 1.90 23.46
C VAL A 148 -12.23 2.31 23.31
N ASP A 149 -11.54 2.61 24.41
CA ASP A 149 -10.12 2.97 24.41
C ASP A 149 -9.28 1.82 23.84
N LEU A 150 -9.58 0.58 24.22
CA LEU A 150 -8.92 -0.61 23.70
C LEU A 150 -9.19 -0.77 22.19
N MET A 151 -10.42 -0.59 21.72
CA MET A 151 -10.75 -0.66 20.29
C MET A 151 -10.02 0.41 19.47
N ILE A 152 -9.85 1.62 20.05
CA ILE A 152 -9.10 2.69 19.38
C ILE A 152 -7.62 2.29 19.30
N LYS A 153 -7.01 1.76 20.39
CA LYS A 153 -5.62 1.29 20.38
C LYS A 153 -5.40 0.15 19.37
N ASP A 154 -6.32 -0.78 19.27
CA ASP A 154 -6.27 -1.86 18.27
C ASP A 154 -6.30 -1.28 16.84
N SER A 155 -7.11 -0.26 16.61
CA SER A 155 -7.19 0.40 15.29
C SER A 155 -5.88 1.09 14.90
N PHE A 156 -5.20 1.76 15.85
CA PHE A 156 -3.87 2.33 15.63
C PHE A 156 -2.82 1.25 15.36
N SER A 157 -2.87 0.14 16.09
CA SER A 157 -1.96 -0.99 15.88
C SER A 157 -2.13 -1.61 14.49
N GLU A 158 -3.37 -1.75 14.01
CA GLU A 158 -3.65 -2.21 12.63
C GLU A 158 -3.14 -1.22 11.58
N GLU A 159 -3.24 0.08 11.86
CA GLU A 159 -2.74 1.12 10.96
C GLU A 159 -1.21 1.09 10.89
N ASP A 160 -0.53 1.00 12.04
CA ASP A 160 0.92 0.89 12.10
C ASP A 160 1.42 -0.35 11.37
N GLN A 161 0.72 -1.49 11.47
CA GLN A 161 1.09 -2.69 10.71
C GLN A 161 1.02 -2.45 9.19
N LYS A 162 0.08 -1.65 8.72
CA LYS A 162 0.00 -1.25 7.30
C LYS A 162 1.16 -0.32 6.93
N ASN A 163 1.50 0.65 7.81
CA ASN A 163 2.63 1.55 7.61
C ASN A 163 3.93 0.77 7.50
N TYR A 164 4.19 -0.18 8.41
CA TYR A 164 5.36 -1.07 8.34
C TYR A 164 5.40 -1.85 7.03
N ASN A 165 4.31 -2.45 6.61
CA ASN A 165 4.25 -3.18 5.34
C ASN A 165 4.52 -2.26 4.14
N ASN A 166 3.96 -1.05 4.13
CA ASN A 166 4.21 -0.06 3.08
C ASN A 166 5.69 0.34 3.04
N ILE A 167 6.32 0.60 4.21
CA ILE A 167 7.74 0.92 4.30
C ILE A 167 8.60 -0.18 3.64
N PHE A 168 8.36 -1.45 3.96
CA PHE A 168 9.14 -2.54 3.37
C PHE A 168 8.87 -2.71 1.86
N MET A 169 7.65 -2.49 1.38
CA MET A 169 7.37 -2.46 -0.05
C MET A 169 8.10 -1.32 -0.75
N LEU A 170 8.08 -0.12 -0.17
CA LEU A 170 8.79 1.05 -0.71
C LEU A 170 10.30 0.86 -0.71
N LEU A 171 10.88 0.33 0.37
CA LEU A 171 12.31 0.00 0.43
C LEU A 171 12.72 -1.00 -0.66
N SER A 172 11.92 -2.03 -0.92
CA SER A 172 12.21 -3.03 -1.95
C SER A 172 12.16 -2.49 -3.38
N MET A 173 11.62 -1.28 -3.60
CA MET A 173 11.62 -0.62 -4.90
C MET A 173 12.89 0.22 -5.16
N ILE A 174 13.66 0.54 -4.11
CA ILE A 174 14.87 1.39 -4.21
C ILE A 174 16.15 0.69 -3.75
N TYR A 175 16.03 -0.39 -3.00
CA TYR A 175 17.15 -1.22 -2.53
C TYR A 175 16.97 -2.67 -2.98
N ASP A 176 18.02 -3.48 -2.85
CA ASP A 176 17.97 -4.90 -3.18
C ASP A 176 16.83 -5.61 -2.41
N PRO A 177 15.85 -6.20 -3.11
CA PRO A 177 14.69 -6.81 -2.47
C PRO A 177 15.03 -7.98 -1.52
N GLN A 178 16.16 -8.69 -1.76
CA GLN A 178 16.59 -9.80 -0.90
C GLN A 178 17.12 -9.28 0.43
N ASN A 179 17.89 -8.20 0.42
CA ASN A 179 18.36 -7.55 1.64
C ASN A 179 17.18 -6.98 2.45
N VAL A 180 16.22 -6.34 1.79
CA VAL A 180 15.02 -5.81 2.44
C VAL A 180 14.16 -6.93 3.04
N ALA A 181 13.99 -8.04 2.33
CA ALA A 181 13.25 -9.21 2.84
C ALA A 181 13.94 -9.79 4.08
N LEU A 182 15.28 -9.92 4.07
CA LEU A 182 16.04 -10.43 5.21
C LEU A 182 15.92 -9.52 6.44
N VAL A 183 15.98 -8.20 6.25
CA VAL A 183 15.71 -7.23 7.33
C VAL A 183 14.31 -7.44 7.89
N ARG A 184 13.29 -7.51 7.03
CA ARG A 184 11.90 -7.72 7.45
C ARG A 184 11.71 -9.00 8.25
N GLU A 185 12.29 -10.11 7.80
CA GLU A 185 12.22 -11.40 8.50
C GLU A 185 12.84 -11.31 9.90
N ASN A 186 13.99 -10.68 10.04
CA ASN A 186 14.66 -10.50 11.33
C ASN A 186 13.86 -9.60 12.29
N ILE A 187 13.23 -8.53 11.80
CA ILE A 187 12.32 -7.70 12.60
C ILE A 187 11.11 -8.53 13.07
N LEU A 188 10.52 -9.35 12.19
CA LEU A 188 9.37 -10.20 12.52
C LEU A 188 9.70 -11.32 13.50
N MET A 189 10.96 -11.80 13.56
CA MET A 189 11.42 -12.76 14.58
C MET A 189 11.35 -12.18 15.99
N GLY A 190 11.51 -10.87 16.15
CA GLY A 190 11.27 -10.15 17.40
C GLY A 190 12.27 -10.42 18.53
N SER A 191 13.35 -11.17 18.30
CA SER A 191 14.42 -11.30 19.29
C SER A 191 15.38 -10.11 19.24
N SER A 192 15.93 -9.71 20.37
CA SER A 192 16.88 -8.57 20.44
C SER A 192 18.04 -8.74 19.47
N ASP A 193 18.62 -9.95 19.37
CA ASP A 193 19.71 -10.26 18.47
C ASP A 193 19.30 -10.10 17.00
N SER A 194 18.08 -10.57 16.62
CA SER A 194 17.60 -10.46 15.25
C SER A 194 17.27 -9.02 14.86
N ILE A 195 16.69 -8.23 15.78
CA ILE A 195 16.43 -6.81 15.55
C ILE A 195 17.74 -6.04 15.40
N THR A 196 18.74 -6.28 16.27
CA THR A 196 20.06 -5.68 16.16
C THR A 196 20.69 -5.98 14.80
N PHE A 197 20.67 -7.24 14.36
CA PHE A 197 21.17 -7.64 13.05
C PHE A 197 20.44 -6.93 11.90
N ALA A 198 19.12 -6.81 11.98
CA ALA A 198 18.32 -6.10 10.98
C ALA A 198 18.68 -4.60 10.89
N VAL A 199 18.89 -3.96 12.04
CA VAL A 199 19.31 -2.55 12.12
C VAL A 199 20.71 -2.36 11.55
N GLU A 200 21.67 -3.23 11.87
CA GLU A 200 23.01 -3.21 11.29
C GLU A 200 22.98 -3.38 9.76
N MET A 201 22.12 -4.27 9.25
CA MET A 201 21.95 -4.43 7.80
C MET A 201 21.39 -3.15 7.16
N LEU A 202 20.36 -2.53 7.76
CA LEU A 202 19.82 -1.26 7.26
C LEU A 202 20.90 -0.18 7.22
N ASP A 203 21.74 -0.11 8.25
CA ASP A 203 22.82 0.87 8.32
C ASP A 203 23.87 0.72 7.19
N ILE A 204 24.00 -0.47 6.62
CA ILE A 204 24.93 -0.73 5.50
C ILE A 204 24.37 -0.21 4.17
N PHE A 205 23.06 -0.40 3.87
CA PHE A 205 22.55 -0.13 2.52
C PHE A 205 21.61 1.08 2.42
N VAL A 206 21.06 1.55 3.54
CA VAL A 206 20.18 2.73 3.55
C VAL A 206 21.03 4.01 3.52
N GLU A 207 20.56 5.01 2.79
CA GLU A 207 21.26 6.30 2.70
C GLU A 207 21.21 7.08 4.02
N GLU A 208 22.28 7.84 4.29
CA GLU A 208 22.49 8.59 5.55
C GLU A 208 21.32 9.52 5.93
N GLU A 209 20.63 10.10 4.93
CA GLU A 209 19.51 11.00 5.16
C GLU A 209 18.25 10.30 5.66
N LEU A 210 18.08 9.02 5.30
CA LEU A 210 16.89 8.23 5.66
C LEU A 210 17.09 7.47 6.97
N LYS A 211 18.32 7.08 7.31
CA LYS A 211 18.65 6.31 8.52
C LYS A 211 18.05 6.87 9.82
N PRO A 212 18.27 8.15 10.16
CA PRO A 212 17.81 8.68 11.45
C PRO A 212 16.29 8.78 11.56
N LYS A 213 15.58 8.73 10.43
CA LYS A 213 14.12 8.72 10.36
C LYS A 213 13.57 7.29 10.43
N LEU A 214 14.20 6.36 9.72
CA LEU A 214 13.72 4.99 9.57
C LEU A 214 14.13 4.05 10.70
N ILE A 215 15.41 4.09 11.11
CA ILE A 215 15.95 3.15 12.11
C ILE A 215 15.18 3.20 13.44
N PRO A 216 14.83 4.37 14.02
CA PRO A 216 14.08 4.40 15.27
C PRO A 216 12.74 3.68 15.26
N VAL A 217 12.13 3.54 14.07
CA VAL A 217 10.85 2.84 13.89
C VAL A 217 11.04 1.32 13.97
N LEU A 218 12.18 0.81 13.50
CA LEU A 218 12.47 -0.61 13.35
C LEU A 218 13.32 -1.20 14.47
N ASP A 219 13.98 -0.35 15.27
CA ASP A 219 14.85 -0.72 16.37
C ASP A 219 14.07 -1.05 17.66
N GLU A 220 14.68 -1.85 18.55
CA GLU A 220 14.13 -2.19 19.87
C GLU A 220 14.35 -1.05 20.88
N LEU A 221 13.66 0.06 20.65
CA LEU A 221 13.69 1.23 21.52
C LEU A 221 12.48 1.26 22.47
N LYS A 222 12.66 1.83 23.66
CA LYS A 222 11.52 2.21 24.50
C LYS A 222 10.67 3.24 23.78
N VAL A 223 9.36 3.20 24.02
CA VAL A 223 8.39 4.07 23.34
C VAL A 223 8.76 5.54 23.44
N ASP A 224 9.14 6.02 24.64
CA ASP A 224 9.54 7.41 24.88
C ASP A 224 10.80 7.79 24.09
N GLU A 225 11.79 6.89 24.03
CA GLU A 225 13.03 7.13 23.30
C GLU A 225 12.79 7.14 21.79
N ARG A 226 11.99 6.18 21.28
CA ARG A 226 11.57 6.12 19.88
C ARG A 226 10.89 7.42 19.47
N LEU A 227 9.88 7.84 20.25
CA LEU A 227 9.14 9.07 19.99
C LEU A 227 10.06 10.29 20.03
N ALA A 228 10.93 10.42 21.03
CA ALA A 228 11.87 11.55 21.13
C ALA A 228 12.78 11.65 19.89
N ARG A 229 13.26 10.52 19.35
CA ARG A 229 14.08 10.52 18.14
C ARG A 229 13.27 10.92 16.90
N LEU A 230 12.03 10.42 16.75
CA LEU A 230 11.17 10.70 15.61
C LEU A 230 10.68 12.16 15.59
N LEU A 231 10.35 12.73 16.75
CA LEU A 231 9.88 14.12 16.84
C LEU A 231 10.91 15.16 16.41
N ASN A 232 12.20 14.83 16.36
CA ASN A 232 13.22 15.70 15.77
C ASN A 232 13.02 15.93 14.27
N TYR A 233 12.38 15.00 13.58
CA TYR A 233 12.14 15.03 12.12
C TYR A 233 10.67 15.23 11.77
N PHE A 234 9.76 14.78 12.63
CA PHE A 234 8.31 14.80 12.45
C PHE A 234 7.66 15.49 13.66
N PRO A 235 7.82 16.81 13.80
CA PRO A 235 7.19 17.53 14.91
C PRO A 235 5.67 17.38 14.80
N PRO A 236 4.95 17.26 15.94
CA PRO A 236 3.50 17.20 15.90
C PRO A 236 2.96 18.52 15.33
N GLU A 237 1.99 18.41 14.44
CA GLU A 237 1.20 19.58 14.07
C GLU A 237 0.37 20.01 15.29
N ASP A 238 0.53 21.25 15.73
CA ASP A 238 -0.34 21.84 16.75
C ASP A 238 -1.71 22.05 16.07
N PHE A 239 -2.66 21.19 16.39
CA PHE A 239 -4.06 21.44 16.04
C PHE A 239 -4.57 22.54 16.99
N GLU A 240 -4.63 23.79 16.45
CA GLU A 240 -5.39 24.88 17.06
C GLU A 240 -6.90 24.64 17.03
#